data_4eb036d1839aa5c3e18d12c247301594
#
_entry.id   4eb036d1839aa5c3e18d12c247301594
#
_cell.length_a   1.000
_cell.length_b   1.000
_cell.length_c   1.000
_cell.angle_alpha   90.00
_cell.angle_beta   90.00
_cell.angle_gamma   90.00
#
_symmetry.space_group_name_H-M   'P 1'
#
loop_
_entity.id
_entity.type
_entity.pdbx_description
1 polymer ?
#
loop_
_entity_poly.entity_id
_entity_poly.type
_entity_poly.pdbx_seq_one_letter_code
_entity_poly.pdbx_strand_id
1 'polypeptide(L)'
;MAENNTLLDKVLGLQDKYNSLQEQLSDPAVISDMKKYVQLNKEYKELAPIIKAGQEYKMMMDEYASAKEIIANEKDEELREMAKEEIADIEQKIPDMEQNIKLLLIPADPQDSKNAIVEIRGGTGGDEAAIFAGDLFRMYSKYVERRGWKMEVTSQSEGAAGGFKEVVFKVSGEGVYGVLKYESGVHRVQRVPQTETQGRVHTSAASVAVLPEADEFDIELNMNDIRKDTFCSSGPGGQSVNTTYSAIRLTHIPSGIVVQCQDEKSQLKNFDKALAELRTRLYNMEYEKYLNEISAKRKTMVSTGDRSAKIRTYNYPQSRVTDHRINYTMYNLPVFMDGDIQEVLDQLQIAENAERLKAAE
;
A
#
# COMPACT_ATOMS: atom_id res chain seq x y z
N MET A 1 -34.28 -11.34 -1.42
CA MET A 1 -34.27 -12.34 -0.34
C MET A 1 -33.27 -13.48 -0.55
N ALA A 2 -33.03 -13.98 -1.74
CA ALA A 2 -32.00 -15.02 -1.97
C ALA A 2 -30.56 -14.49 -1.86
N GLU A 3 -30.29 -13.24 -2.28
CA GLU A 3 -28.96 -12.61 -2.18
C GLU A 3 -28.57 -12.24 -0.74
N ASN A 4 -29.56 -11.90 0.11
CA ASN A 4 -29.32 -11.52 1.51
C ASN A 4 -28.82 -12.71 2.35
N ASN A 5 -29.28 -13.92 2.06
CA ASN A 5 -28.78 -15.14 2.71
C ASN A 5 -27.29 -15.39 2.36
N THR A 6 -26.89 -15.15 1.11
CA THR A 6 -25.49 -15.39 0.69
C THR A 6 -24.48 -14.43 1.32
N LEU A 7 -24.90 -13.20 1.63
CA LEU A 7 -24.04 -12.18 2.26
C LEU A 7 -23.83 -12.48 3.75
N LEU A 8 -24.90 -12.82 4.45
CA LEU A 8 -24.87 -13.28 5.84
C LEU A 8 -24.06 -14.57 6.00
N ASP A 9 -24.23 -15.54 5.09
CA ASP A 9 -23.47 -16.79 5.10
C ASP A 9 -21.97 -16.55 4.92
N LYS A 10 -21.57 -15.61 4.06
CA LYS A 10 -20.16 -15.22 3.89
C LYS A 10 -19.58 -14.61 5.17
N VAL A 11 -20.33 -13.72 5.83
CA VAL A 11 -19.88 -13.10 7.09
C VAL A 11 -19.81 -14.12 8.22
N LEU A 12 -20.79 -15.03 8.32
CA LEU A 12 -20.79 -16.11 9.32
C LEU A 12 -19.60 -17.06 9.13
N GLY A 13 -19.23 -17.38 7.88
CA GLY A 13 -18.02 -18.16 7.59
C GLY A 13 -16.73 -17.49 8.06
N LEU A 14 -16.69 -16.14 8.07
CA LEU A 14 -15.55 -15.37 8.59
C LEU A 14 -15.57 -15.28 10.12
N GLN A 15 -16.72 -15.41 10.77
CA GLN A 15 -16.85 -15.40 12.24
C GLN A 15 -16.06 -16.52 12.90
N ASP A 16 -16.08 -17.72 12.33
CA ASP A 16 -15.34 -18.87 12.84
C ASP A 16 -13.83 -18.63 12.75
N LYS A 17 -13.38 -18.06 11.63
CA LYS A 17 -11.97 -17.67 11.46
C LYS A 17 -11.57 -16.60 12.47
N TYR A 18 -12.40 -15.58 12.68
CA TYR A 18 -12.17 -14.52 13.65
C TYR A 18 -12.03 -15.05 15.08
N ASN A 19 -12.94 -15.94 15.49
CA ASN A 19 -12.89 -16.58 16.80
C ASN A 19 -11.61 -17.43 16.97
N SER A 20 -11.25 -18.21 15.96
CA SER A 20 -10.00 -18.99 15.95
C SER A 20 -8.75 -18.10 16.06
N LEU A 21 -8.71 -16.95 15.37
CA LEU A 21 -7.60 -16.00 15.50
C LEU A 21 -7.53 -15.39 16.90
N GLN A 22 -8.68 -15.11 17.52
CA GLN A 22 -8.75 -14.59 18.88
C GLN A 22 -8.21 -15.60 19.90
N GLU A 23 -8.53 -16.89 19.74
CA GLU A 23 -7.99 -17.97 20.57
C GLU A 23 -6.48 -18.10 20.38
N GLN A 24 -5.99 -18.10 19.14
CA GLN A 24 -4.56 -18.19 18.84
C GLN A 24 -3.77 -17.00 19.38
N LEU A 25 -4.31 -15.79 19.34
CA LEU A 25 -3.67 -14.60 19.92
C LEU A 25 -3.57 -14.65 21.46
N SER A 26 -4.40 -15.48 22.10
CA SER A 26 -4.39 -15.69 23.55
C SER A 26 -3.41 -16.82 23.95
N ASP A 27 -2.85 -17.58 23.01
CA ASP A 27 -1.91 -18.68 23.28
C ASP A 27 -0.53 -18.14 23.70
N PRO A 28 0.01 -18.53 24.87
CA PRO A 28 1.35 -18.13 25.31
C PRO A 28 2.47 -18.50 24.33
N ALA A 29 2.31 -19.58 23.57
CA ALA A 29 3.28 -20.00 22.56
C ALA A 29 3.34 -19.01 21.37
N VAL A 30 2.22 -18.43 20.98
CA VAL A 30 2.11 -17.41 19.92
C VAL A 30 2.63 -16.06 20.41
N ILE A 31 2.34 -15.70 21.68
CA ILE A 31 2.81 -14.45 22.28
C ILE A 31 4.35 -14.41 22.35
N SER A 32 5.00 -15.55 22.53
CA SER A 32 6.46 -15.65 22.56
C SER A 32 7.11 -15.52 21.16
N ASP A 33 6.37 -15.78 20.07
CA ASP A 33 6.81 -15.59 18.70
C ASP A 33 6.26 -14.27 18.14
N MET A 34 7.05 -13.22 18.29
CA MET A 34 6.65 -11.87 17.90
C MET A 34 6.27 -11.75 16.40
N LYS A 35 6.95 -12.47 15.49
CA LYS A 35 6.62 -12.43 14.05
C LYS A 35 5.24 -13.00 13.79
N LYS A 36 4.96 -14.17 14.35
CA LYS A 36 3.67 -14.85 14.22
C LYS A 36 2.53 -14.06 14.89
N TYR A 37 2.79 -13.51 16.07
CA TYR A 37 1.83 -12.66 16.78
C TYR A 37 1.43 -11.43 15.96
N VAL A 38 2.38 -10.70 15.38
CA VAL A 38 2.13 -9.52 14.54
C VAL A 38 1.29 -9.89 13.32
N GLN A 39 1.59 -11.01 12.66
CA GLN A 39 0.83 -11.48 11.50
C GLN A 39 -0.62 -11.82 11.86
N LEU A 40 -0.84 -12.61 12.90
CA LEU A 40 -2.18 -12.99 13.35
C LEU A 40 -2.99 -11.78 13.85
N ASN A 41 -2.34 -10.86 14.54
CA ASN A 41 -2.99 -9.63 15.01
C ASN A 41 -3.41 -8.70 13.85
N LYS A 42 -2.63 -8.69 12.76
CA LYS A 42 -3.00 -7.97 11.54
C LYS A 42 -4.26 -8.58 10.91
N GLU A 43 -4.30 -9.90 10.71
CA GLU A 43 -5.48 -10.59 10.19
C GLU A 43 -6.71 -10.40 11.08
N TYR A 44 -6.54 -10.45 12.40
CA TYR A 44 -7.61 -10.19 13.37
C TYR A 44 -8.19 -8.78 13.23
N LYS A 45 -7.32 -7.76 13.14
CA LYS A 45 -7.74 -6.37 12.94
C LYS A 45 -8.43 -6.13 11.60
N GLU A 46 -8.02 -6.81 10.55
CA GLU A 46 -8.66 -6.72 9.22
C GLU A 46 -10.07 -7.32 9.22
N LEU A 47 -10.30 -8.41 9.96
CA LEU A 47 -11.61 -9.04 10.06
C LEU A 47 -12.57 -8.33 11.03
N ALA A 48 -12.07 -7.67 12.08
CA ALA A 48 -12.89 -7.04 13.11
C ALA A 48 -14.00 -6.10 12.58
N PRO A 49 -13.76 -5.18 11.63
CA PRO A 49 -14.81 -4.32 11.11
C PRO A 49 -15.86 -5.09 10.29
N ILE A 50 -15.46 -6.16 9.58
CA ILE A 50 -16.37 -7.00 8.81
C ILE A 50 -17.33 -7.73 9.74
N ILE A 51 -16.78 -8.33 10.81
CA ILE A 51 -17.57 -9.05 11.80
C ILE A 51 -18.53 -8.13 12.54
N LYS A 52 -18.07 -6.92 12.92
CA LYS A 52 -18.92 -5.92 13.57
C LYS A 52 -20.10 -5.51 12.67
N ALA A 53 -19.83 -5.15 11.42
CA ALA A 53 -20.86 -4.78 10.46
C ALA A 53 -21.84 -5.95 10.20
N GLY A 54 -21.33 -7.18 10.13
CA GLY A 54 -22.17 -8.38 9.98
C GLY A 54 -23.06 -8.66 11.18
N GLN A 55 -22.59 -8.42 12.40
CA GLN A 55 -23.39 -8.55 13.62
C GLN A 55 -24.50 -7.49 13.67
N GLU A 56 -24.18 -6.23 13.34
CA GLU A 56 -25.14 -5.14 13.26
C GLU A 56 -26.23 -5.44 12.21
N TYR A 57 -25.82 -5.95 11.05
CA TYR A 57 -26.75 -6.34 9.99
C TYR A 57 -27.66 -7.52 10.42
N LYS A 58 -27.10 -8.52 11.10
CA LYS A 58 -27.88 -9.63 11.64
C LYS A 58 -28.91 -9.16 12.65
N MET A 59 -28.53 -8.32 13.61
CA MET A 59 -29.47 -7.74 14.59
C MET A 59 -30.61 -6.99 13.89
N MET A 60 -30.30 -6.17 12.89
CA MET A 60 -31.28 -5.44 12.10
C MET A 60 -32.24 -6.37 11.35
N MET A 61 -31.73 -7.49 10.81
CA MET A 61 -32.59 -8.49 10.15
C MET A 61 -33.49 -9.28 11.14
N ASP A 62 -32.98 -9.55 12.34
CA ASP A 62 -33.74 -10.19 13.42
C ASP A 62 -34.85 -9.24 13.92
N GLU A 63 -34.57 -7.94 14.09
CA GLU A 63 -35.55 -6.89 14.41
C GLU A 63 -36.64 -6.79 13.32
N TYR A 64 -36.22 -6.78 12.05
CA TYR A 64 -37.11 -6.77 10.89
C TYR A 64 -38.05 -7.98 10.86
N ALA A 65 -37.54 -9.18 11.16
CA ALA A 65 -38.35 -10.39 11.26
C ALA A 65 -39.35 -10.32 12.40
N SER A 66 -38.90 -9.85 13.58
CA SER A 66 -39.77 -9.69 14.77
C SER A 66 -40.86 -8.64 14.53
N ALA A 67 -40.56 -7.51 13.92
CA ALA A 67 -41.57 -6.51 13.59
C ALA A 67 -42.62 -7.03 12.59
N LYS A 68 -42.21 -7.88 11.62
CA LYS A 68 -43.14 -8.56 10.72
C LYS A 68 -44.04 -9.55 11.43
N GLU A 69 -43.53 -10.28 12.39
CA GLU A 69 -44.36 -11.21 13.22
C GLU A 69 -45.39 -10.45 14.05
N ILE A 70 -45.02 -9.29 14.62
CA ILE A 70 -45.94 -8.39 15.34
C ILE A 70 -47.08 -7.94 14.42
N ILE A 71 -46.77 -7.47 13.21
CA ILE A 71 -47.80 -7.05 12.24
C ILE A 71 -48.75 -8.20 11.88
N ALA A 72 -48.24 -9.43 11.79
CA ALA A 72 -49.02 -10.58 11.38
C ALA A 72 -49.91 -11.12 12.51
N ASN A 73 -49.44 -11.13 13.76
CA ASN A 73 -50.04 -11.85 14.86
C ASN A 73 -50.69 -10.95 15.91
N GLU A 74 -50.30 -9.69 16.02
CA GLU A 74 -50.82 -8.77 17.05
C GLU A 74 -52.13 -8.15 16.62
N LYS A 75 -53.07 -7.98 17.61
CA LYS A 75 -54.38 -7.40 17.41
C LYS A 75 -54.44 -5.92 17.78
N ASP A 76 -53.46 -5.44 18.55
CA ASP A 76 -53.35 -4.07 18.96
C ASP A 76 -52.89 -3.18 17.79
N GLU A 77 -53.70 -2.18 17.47
CA GLU A 77 -53.50 -1.32 16.29
C GLU A 77 -52.31 -0.35 16.50
N GLU A 78 -52.09 0.10 17.75
CA GLU A 78 -50.91 0.96 18.08
C GLU A 78 -49.60 0.18 17.93
N LEU A 79 -49.53 -1.04 18.43
CA LEU A 79 -48.33 -1.89 18.29
C LEU A 79 -48.04 -2.24 16.82
N ARG A 80 -49.06 -2.45 16.03
CA ARG A 80 -48.91 -2.69 14.59
C ARG A 80 -48.42 -1.47 13.82
N GLU A 81 -48.86 -0.28 14.25
CA GLU A 81 -48.43 0.97 13.61
C GLU A 81 -46.95 1.26 13.94
N MET A 82 -46.56 1.11 15.20
CA MET A 82 -45.13 1.20 15.60
C MET A 82 -44.26 0.20 14.83
N ALA A 83 -44.68 -1.05 14.69
CA ALA A 83 -43.92 -2.06 13.94
C ALA A 83 -43.84 -1.73 12.44
N LYS A 84 -44.81 -1.05 11.84
CA LYS A 84 -44.75 -0.57 10.46
C LYS A 84 -43.75 0.56 10.29
N GLU A 85 -43.69 1.50 11.23
CA GLU A 85 -42.70 2.59 11.23
C GLU A 85 -41.27 2.01 11.36
N GLU A 86 -41.09 1.05 12.28
CA GLU A 86 -39.82 0.37 12.48
C GLU A 86 -39.35 -0.38 11.21
N ILE A 87 -40.26 -1.09 10.54
CA ILE A 87 -39.98 -1.76 9.26
C ILE A 87 -39.55 -0.74 8.19
N ALA A 88 -40.24 0.38 8.08
CA ALA A 88 -39.92 1.41 7.09
C ALA A 88 -38.51 2.01 7.32
N ASP A 89 -38.17 2.24 8.60
CA ASP A 89 -36.82 2.72 8.98
C ASP A 89 -35.72 1.72 8.68
N ILE A 90 -35.98 0.43 8.95
CA ILE A 90 -35.04 -0.66 8.66
C ILE A 90 -34.88 -0.83 7.16
N GLU A 91 -35.96 -0.83 6.38
CA GLU A 91 -35.91 -0.97 4.91
C GLU A 91 -35.12 0.16 4.25
N GLN A 92 -35.12 1.35 4.84
CA GLN A 92 -34.29 2.46 4.37
C GLN A 92 -32.79 2.24 4.66
N LYS A 93 -32.42 1.59 5.77
CA LYS A 93 -31.04 1.35 6.21
C LYS A 93 -30.38 0.12 5.58
N ILE A 94 -31.17 -0.89 5.20
CA ILE A 94 -30.68 -2.16 4.65
C ILE A 94 -29.76 -1.94 3.44
N PRO A 95 -30.10 -1.17 2.39
CA PRO A 95 -29.26 -1.02 1.22
C PRO A 95 -27.87 -0.44 1.53
N ASP A 96 -27.82 0.55 2.42
CA ASP A 96 -26.57 1.19 2.82
C ASP A 96 -25.68 0.23 3.62
N MET A 97 -26.29 -0.59 4.51
CA MET A 97 -25.57 -1.58 5.29
C MET A 97 -25.06 -2.72 4.42
N GLU A 98 -25.85 -3.21 3.47
CA GLU A 98 -25.41 -4.23 2.50
C GLU A 98 -24.26 -3.74 1.63
N GLN A 99 -24.34 -2.49 1.17
CA GLN A 99 -23.27 -1.89 0.40
C GLN A 99 -21.99 -1.75 1.24
N ASN A 100 -22.11 -1.33 2.50
CA ASN A 100 -20.99 -1.25 3.41
C ASN A 100 -20.32 -2.61 3.66
N ILE A 101 -21.12 -3.66 3.89
CA ILE A 101 -20.60 -5.02 4.07
C ILE A 101 -19.91 -5.51 2.79
N LYS A 102 -20.52 -5.29 1.62
CA LYS A 102 -19.89 -5.63 0.33
C LYS A 102 -18.53 -4.94 0.16
N LEU A 103 -18.43 -3.66 0.54
CA LEU A 103 -17.17 -2.92 0.52
C LEU A 103 -16.11 -3.51 1.48
N LEU A 104 -16.53 -3.87 2.69
CA LEU A 104 -15.64 -4.47 3.69
C LEU A 104 -15.17 -5.88 3.30
N LEU A 105 -15.97 -6.62 2.51
CA LEU A 105 -15.62 -7.95 2.01
C LEU A 105 -14.63 -7.91 0.83
N ILE A 106 -14.36 -6.74 0.22
CA ILE A 106 -13.32 -6.61 -0.79
C ILE A 106 -11.96 -6.84 -0.13
N PRO A 107 -11.15 -7.79 -0.60
CA PRO A 107 -9.82 -8.01 -0.02
C PRO A 107 -9.00 -6.71 -0.07
N ALA A 108 -8.57 -6.23 1.10
CA ALA A 108 -7.63 -5.12 1.17
C ALA A 108 -6.32 -5.52 0.49
N ASP A 109 -5.70 -4.59 -0.23
CA ASP A 109 -4.36 -4.82 -0.76
C ASP A 109 -3.38 -4.95 0.44
N PRO A 110 -2.64 -6.06 0.57
CA PRO A 110 -1.67 -6.23 1.65
C PRO A 110 -0.64 -5.09 1.73
N GLN A 111 -0.43 -4.39 0.62
CA GLN A 111 0.48 -3.24 0.56
C GLN A 111 -0.11 -1.98 1.21
N ASP A 112 -1.43 -1.84 1.27
CA ASP A 112 -2.10 -0.65 1.79
C ASP A 112 -1.74 -0.35 3.26
N SER A 113 -1.38 -1.36 4.04
CA SER A 113 -0.94 -1.21 5.44
C SER A 113 0.51 -0.77 5.60
N LYS A 114 1.30 -0.71 4.53
CA LYS A 114 2.73 -0.36 4.56
C LYS A 114 2.96 1.14 4.70
N ASN A 115 4.17 1.50 5.11
CA ASN A 115 4.68 2.85 4.97
C ASN A 115 4.85 3.20 3.50
N ALA A 116 4.88 4.49 3.19
CA ALA A 116 5.05 4.95 1.81
C ALA A 116 6.37 5.70 1.61
N ILE A 117 6.98 5.49 0.45
CA ILE A 117 8.07 6.33 -0.07
C ILE A 117 7.46 7.21 -1.14
N VAL A 118 7.51 8.51 -0.93
CA VAL A 118 6.97 9.51 -1.84
C VAL A 118 8.12 10.22 -2.53
N GLU A 119 8.07 10.25 -3.84
CA GLU A 119 9.04 10.91 -4.70
C GLU A 119 8.33 12.00 -5.52
N ILE A 120 8.78 13.23 -5.42
CA ILE A 120 8.28 14.38 -6.18
C ILE A 120 9.38 14.88 -7.08
N ARG A 121 9.11 15.00 -8.39
CA ARG A 121 10.03 15.55 -9.37
C ARG A 121 9.40 16.69 -10.14
N GLY A 122 10.16 17.78 -10.31
CA GLY A 122 9.82 18.81 -11.28
C GLY A 122 9.80 18.22 -12.70
N GLY A 123 8.68 18.41 -13.41
CA GLY A 123 8.51 17.97 -14.78
C GLY A 123 8.68 19.12 -15.79
N THR A 124 7.77 19.18 -16.77
CA THR A 124 7.79 20.24 -17.79
C THR A 124 7.45 21.60 -17.18
N GLY A 125 8.34 22.58 -17.30
CA GLY A 125 8.12 23.96 -16.81
C GLY A 125 9.37 24.63 -16.24
N GLY A 126 10.54 23.96 -16.30
CA GLY A 126 11.80 24.52 -15.82
C GLY A 126 11.77 24.85 -14.32
N ASP A 127 12.23 26.06 -13.96
CA ASP A 127 12.30 26.50 -12.56
C ASP A 127 10.93 26.54 -11.87
N GLU A 128 9.88 26.88 -12.60
CA GLU A 128 8.50 26.88 -12.07
C GLU A 128 8.03 25.47 -11.66
N ALA A 129 8.43 24.45 -12.41
CA ALA A 129 8.13 23.07 -12.06
C ALA A 129 8.85 22.64 -10.77
N ALA A 130 10.07 23.12 -10.54
CA ALA A 130 10.81 22.87 -9.30
C ALA A 130 10.18 23.59 -8.11
N ILE A 131 9.74 24.85 -8.29
CA ILE A 131 9.00 25.60 -7.25
C ILE A 131 7.69 24.90 -6.91
N PHE A 132 6.95 24.43 -7.92
CA PHE A 132 5.70 23.70 -7.72
C PHE A 132 5.92 22.35 -7.01
N ALA A 133 7.00 21.64 -7.31
CA ALA A 133 7.39 20.44 -6.56
C ALA A 133 7.63 20.75 -5.07
N GLY A 134 8.22 21.91 -4.75
CA GLY A 134 8.37 22.40 -3.39
C GLY A 134 7.02 22.71 -2.71
N ASP A 135 6.08 23.29 -3.45
CA ASP A 135 4.72 23.53 -2.94
C ASP A 135 3.97 22.24 -2.63
N LEU A 136 4.09 21.21 -3.51
CA LEU A 136 3.52 19.89 -3.26
C LEU A 136 4.16 19.23 -2.05
N PHE A 137 5.48 19.29 -1.92
CA PHE A 137 6.18 18.78 -0.74
C PHE A 137 5.66 19.43 0.55
N ARG A 138 5.50 20.76 0.57
CA ARG A 138 4.92 21.49 1.71
C ARG A 138 3.48 21.04 2.00
N MET A 139 2.66 20.87 0.97
CA MET A 139 1.28 20.38 1.09
C MET A 139 1.23 19.00 1.76
N TYR A 140 2.05 18.06 1.27
CA TYR A 140 2.11 16.71 1.86
C TYR A 140 2.68 16.73 3.28
N SER A 141 3.69 17.58 3.56
CA SER A 141 4.23 17.72 4.91
C SER A 141 3.16 18.11 5.91
N LYS A 142 2.34 19.10 5.58
CA LYS A 142 1.22 19.54 6.42
C LYS A 142 0.13 18.48 6.56
N TYR A 143 -0.17 17.76 5.49
CA TYR A 143 -1.12 16.65 5.54
C TYR A 143 -0.63 15.53 6.47
N VAL A 144 0.62 15.13 6.34
CA VAL A 144 1.25 14.11 7.18
C VAL A 144 1.22 14.52 8.66
N GLU A 145 1.52 15.79 8.96
CA GLU A 145 1.45 16.34 10.31
C GLU A 145 0.02 16.28 10.87
N ARG A 146 -0.99 16.69 10.11
CA ARG A 146 -2.42 16.63 10.50
C ARG A 146 -2.89 15.20 10.79
N ARG A 147 -2.35 14.22 10.05
CA ARG A 147 -2.65 12.79 10.25
C ARG A 147 -1.89 12.17 11.44
N GLY A 148 -0.96 12.91 12.06
CA GLY A 148 -0.11 12.39 13.13
C GLY A 148 0.91 11.35 12.64
N TRP A 149 1.19 11.30 11.33
CA TRP A 149 2.20 10.44 10.75
C TRP A 149 3.59 11.06 10.88
N LYS A 150 4.63 10.25 10.70
CA LYS A 150 6.01 10.72 10.71
C LYS A 150 6.54 10.85 9.29
N MET A 151 7.25 11.93 9.01
CA MET A 151 7.92 12.15 7.72
C MET A 151 9.42 12.26 7.92
N GLU A 152 10.18 11.60 7.06
CA GLU A 152 11.64 11.63 7.02
C GLU A 152 12.12 11.84 5.57
N VAL A 153 12.87 12.92 5.35
CA VAL A 153 13.44 13.20 4.02
C VAL A 153 14.66 12.33 3.80
N THR A 154 14.61 11.49 2.76
CA THR A 154 15.68 10.54 2.42
C THR A 154 16.68 11.16 1.44
N SER A 155 16.20 11.93 0.47
CA SER A 155 17.04 12.58 -0.56
C SER A 155 16.35 13.84 -1.05
N GLN A 156 17.15 14.87 -1.36
CA GLN A 156 16.64 16.09 -1.98
C GLN A 156 17.66 16.69 -2.93
N SER A 157 17.17 17.26 -4.03
CA SER A 157 17.92 18.03 -5.00
C SER A 157 17.22 19.36 -5.23
N GLU A 158 17.85 20.46 -4.84
CA GLU A 158 17.24 21.79 -4.94
C GLU A 158 17.18 22.31 -6.38
N GLY A 159 16.17 23.11 -6.67
CA GLY A 159 16.03 23.86 -7.91
C GLY A 159 16.90 25.12 -7.91
N ALA A 160 17.32 25.58 -9.08
CA ALA A 160 18.15 26.78 -9.21
C ALA A 160 17.45 28.06 -8.74
N ALA A 161 16.13 28.15 -8.92
CA ALA A 161 15.27 29.26 -8.49
C ALA A 161 14.48 28.98 -7.20
N GLY A 162 14.88 27.97 -6.42
CA GLY A 162 14.17 27.46 -5.27
C GLY A 162 13.30 26.22 -5.59
N GLY A 163 12.66 25.69 -4.56
CA GLY A 163 11.92 24.42 -4.66
C GLY A 163 12.85 23.22 -4.87
N PHE A 164 12.34 22.13 -5.45
CA PHE A 164 13.07 20.88 -5.63
C PHE A 164 13.02 20.39 -7.07
N LYS A 165 14.19 20.05 -7.64
CA LYS A 165 14.24 19.22 -8.85
C LYS A 165 13.72 17.83 -8.56
N GLU A 166 14.10 17.30 -7.39
CA GLU A 166 13.66 16.03 -6.87
C GLU A 166 13.70 16.07 -5.35
N VAL A 167 12.66 15.52 -4.70
CA VAL A 167 12.66 15.25 -3.27
C VAL A 167 12.02 13.90 -3.02
N VAL A 168 12.70 13.08 -2.20
CA VAL A 168 12.24 11.75 -1.80
C VAL A 168 12.12 11.73 -0.28
N PHE A 169 10.99 11.30 0.22
CA PHE A 169 10.75 11.20 1.65
C PHE A 169 9.91 9.97 1.98
N LYS A 170 10.17 9.42 3.15
CA LYS A 170 9.43 8.32 3.74
C LYS A 170 8.33 8.87 4.64
N VAL A 171 7.15 8.29 4.54
CA VAL A 171 6.03 8.55 5.46
C VAL A 171 5.70 7.27 6.21
N SER A 172 5.73 7.33 7.53
CA SER A 172 5.50 6.19 8.41
C SER A 172 4.28 6.40 9.30
N GLY A 173 3.40 5.41 9.35
CA GLY A 173 2.15 5.43 10.11
C GLY A 173 1.22 4.29 9.70
N GLU A 174 0.04 4.25 10.25
CA GLU A 174 -0.96 3.21 9.94
C GLU A 174 -1.65 3.51 8.59
N GLY A 175 -1.60 2.55 7.66
CA GLY A 175 -2.31 2.63 6.38
C GLY A 175 -1.84 3.74 5.42
N VAL A 176 -0.61 4.21 5.57
CA VAL A 176 -0.08 5.36 4.84
C VAL A 176 -0.11 5.14 3.33
N TYR A 177 0.39 3.99 2.86
CA TYR A 177 0.44 3.68 1.44
C TYR A 177 -0.97 3.60 0.84
N GLY A 178 -1.91 2.96 1.53
CA GLY A 178 -3.31 2.82 1.09
C GLY A 178 -4.01 4.15 0.84
N VAL A 179 -3.63 5.18 1.60
CA VAL A 179 -4.17 6.55 1.45
C VAL A 179 -3.40 7.34 0.39
N LEU A 180 -2.07 7.33 0.43
CA LEU A 180 -1.25 8.18 -0.44
C LEU A 180 -1.07 7.62 -1.86
N LYS A 181 -1.32 6.32 -2.11
CA LYS A 181 -1.20 5.71 -3.45
C LYS A 181 -1.97 6.47 -4.54
N TYR A 182 -3.07 7.09 -4.19
CA TYR A 182 -3.90 7.90 -5.10
C TYR A 182 -3.23 9.21 -5.56
N GLU A 183 -2.17 9.63 -4.90
CA GLU A 183 -1.41 10.81 -5.29
C GLU A 183 -0.39 10.55 -6.41
N SER A 184 -0.19 9.27 -6.78
CA SER A 184 0.74 8.90 -7.86
C SER A 184 0.25 9.38 -9.22
N GLY A 185 1.07 10.18 -9.91
CA GLY A 185 0.79 10.67 -11.25
C GLY A 185 1.37 12.04 -11.54
N VAL A 186 0.87 12.68 -12.59
CA VAL A 186 1.31 14.01 -13.01
C VAL A 186 0.35 15.07 -12.49
N HIS A 187 0.88 15.99 -11.69
CA HIS A 187 0.17 17.14 -11.14
C HIS A 187 0.47 18.37 -11.99
N ARG A 188 -0.55 19.06 -12.44
CA ARG A 188 -0.44 20.24 -13.31
C ARG A 188 -0.83 21.52 -12.58
N VAL A 189 0.02 22.53 -12.62
CA VAL A 189 -0.25 23.85 -12.05
C VAL A 189 -0.49 24.87 -13.16
N GLN A 190 -1.45 25.76 -12.94
CA GLN A 190 -1.75 26.92 -13.79
C GLN A 190 -1.70 28.16 -12.90
N ARG A 191 -0.62 28.94 -13.01
CA ARG A 191 -0.44 30.21 -12.28
C ARG A 191 0.52 31.13 -13.03
N VAL A 192 0.58 32.38 -12.61
CA VAL A 192 1.65 33.29 -13.01
C VAL A 192 2.90 32.90 -12.20
N PRO A 193 3.99 32.44 -12.83
CA PRO A 193 5.21 32.07 -12.13
C PRO A 193 5.84 33.28 -11.42
N GLN A 194 6.57 33.04 -10.34
CA GLN A 194 7.35 34.10 -9.68
C GLN A 194 8.47 34.66 -10.58
N THR A 195 8.88 33.87 -11.57
CA THR A 195 9.90 34.22 -12.56
C THR A 195 9.34 34.96 -13.79
N GLU A 196 8.01 35.14 -13.89
CA GLU A 196 7.34 35.77 -15.02
C GLU A 196 7.13 37.27 -14.76
N THR A 197 7.69 38.11 -15.63
CA THR A 197 7.63 39.58 -15.50
C THR A 197 6.42 40.23 -16.20
N GLN A 198 5.78 39.51 -17.13
CA GLN A 198 4.68 40.05 -17.94
C GLN A 198 3.28 39.60 -17.44
N GLY A 199 3.20 38.90 -16.30
CA GLY A 199 1.95 38.48 -15.69
C GLY A 199 1.20 37.39 -16.47
N ARG A 200 1.86 36.66 -17.36
CA ARG A 200 1.23 35.58 -18.13
C ARG A 200 1.08 34.32 -17.30
N VAL A 201 -0.08 33.66 -17.41
CA VAL A 201 -0.33 32.38 -16.78
C VAL A 201 0.44 31.29 -17.54
N HIS A 202 1.33 30.61 -16.82
CA HIS A 202 2.04 29.43 -17.35
C HIS A 202 1.42 28.15 -16.84
N THR A 203 1.67 27.08 -17.59
CA THR A 203 1.28 25.72 -17.21
C THR A 203 2.52 24.89 -17.00
N SER A 204 2.77 24.49 -15.75
CA SER A 204 3.88 23.64 -15.36
C SER A 204 3.36 22.31 -14.78
N ALA A 205 4.21 21.32 -14.67
CA ALA A 205 3.87 20.02 -14.15
C ALA A 205 4.96 19.48 -13.21
N ALA A 206 4.54 18.75 -12.21
CA ALA A 206 5.40 17.93 -11.36
C ALA A 206 4.86 16.51 -11.31
N SER A 207 5.71 15.53 -11.21
CA SER A 207 5.32 14.14 -11.06
C SER A 207 5.48 13.71 -9.61
N VAL A 208 4.50 12.95 -9.12
CA VAL A 208 4.51 12.32 -7.80
C VAL A 208 4.47 10.82 -8.00
N ALA A 209 5.38 10.09 -7.39
CA ALA A 209 5.35 8.64 -7.32
C ALA A 209 5.26 8.21 -5.85
N VAL A 210 4.28 7.41 -5.53
CA VAL A 210 4.09 6.84 -4.19
C VAL A 210 4.31 5.34 -4.29
N LEU A 211 5.31 4.84 -3.56
CA LEU A 211 5.70 3.44 -3.57
C LEU A 211 5.57 2.87 -2.16
N PRO A 212 5.17 1.61 -2.00
CA PRO A 212 5.18 0.97 -0.70
C PRO A 212 6.62 0.76 -0.22
N GLU A 213 6.85 0.89 1.08
CA GLU A 213 8.14 0.52 1.67
C GLU A 213 8.43 -0.96 1.43
N ALA A 214 9.67 -1.27 1.04
CA ALA A 214 10.11 -2.65 0.87
C ALA A 214 10.14 -3.38 2.20
N ASP A 215 9.71 -4.63 2.21
CA ASP A 215 10.02 -5.53 3.31
C ASP A 215 11.50 -5.88 3.27
N GLU A 216 12.10 -6.13 4.43
CA GLU A 216 13.46 -6.68 4.46
C GLU A 216 13.46 -8.06 3.82
N PHE A 217 14.37 -8.27 2.86
CA PHE A 217 14.55 -9.56 2.23
C PHE A 217 15.34 -10.47 3.18
N ASP A 218 14.63 -11.37 3.86
CA ASP A 218 15.26 -12.43 4.65
C ASP A 218 15.42 -13.65 3.73
N ILE A 219 16.66 -13.90 3.25
CA ILE A 219 16.94 -15.05 2.40
C ILE A 219 17.27 -16.23 3.29
N GLU A 220 16.29 -17.10 3.47
CA GLU A 220 16.53 -18.42 4.08
C GLU A 220 17.16 -19.36 3.03
N LEU A 221 18.40 -19.75 3.29
CA LEU A 221 19.09 -20.75 2.47
C LEU A 221 18.67 -22.17 2.89
N ASN A 222 17.89 -22.83 2.05
CA ASN A 222 17.61 -24.25 2.25
C ASN A 222 18.82 -25.06 1.76
N MET A 223 19.46 -25.78 2.68
CA MET A 223 20.65 -26.60 2.37
C MET A 223 20.39 -27.72 1.37
N ASN A 224 19.13 -28.14 1.23
CA ASN A 224 18.74 -29.17 0.24
C ASN A 224 18.81 -28.65 -1.21
N ASP A 225 18.73 -27.33 -1.38
CA ASP A 225 18.78 -26.69 -2.69
C ASP A 225 20.22 -26.33 -3.11
N ILE A 226 21.21 -26.67 -2.27
CA ILE A 226 22.63 -26.39 -2.51
C ILE A 226 23.38 -27.67 -2.84
N ARG A 227 23.85 -27.77 -4.07
CA ARG A 227 24.80 -28.83 -4.45
C ARG A 227 26.21 -28.42 -4.07
N LYS A 228 26.89 -29.25 -3.30
CA LYS A 228 28.28 -29.09 -2.88
C LYS A 228 29.20 -29.98 -3.68
N ASP A 229 30.13 -29.38 -4.39
CA ASP A 229 31.23 -30.09 -5.09
C ASP A 229 32.56 -29.69 -4.44
N THR A 230 33.44 -30.68 -4.24
CA THR A 230 34.79 -30.46 -3.71
C THR A 230 35.83 -30.77 -4.78
N PHE A 231 36.90 -29.98 -4.84
CA PHE A 231 37.95 -30.13 -5.81
C PHE A 231 39.31 -29.68 -5.23
N CYS A 232 40.39 -30.01 -5.92
CA CYS A 232 41.72 -29.57 -5.53
C CYS A 232 41.88 -28.10 -5.85
N SER A 233 42.47 -27.31 -4.94
CA SER A 233 42.74 -25.90 -5.19
C SER A 233 43.73 -25.70 -6.33
N SER A 234 43.52 -24.67 -7.15
CA SER A 234 44.44 -24.32 -8.26
C SER A 234 45.39 -23.22 -7.80
N GLY A 235 46.67 -23.37 -8.11
CA GLY A 235 47.69 -22.36 -7.80
C GLY A 235 49.11 -22.95 -7.69
N PRO A 236 50.14 -22.11 -7.61
CA PRO A 236 51.51 -22.55 -7.37
C PRO A 236 51.59 -23.11 -5.92
N GLY A 237 51.80 -24.42 -5.77
CA GLY A 237 51.90 -25.09 -4.47
C GLY A 237 52.44 -26.50 -4.57
N GLY A 238 52.92 -27.02 -3.44
CA GLY A 238 53.44 -28.37 -3.30
C GLY A 238 52.37 -29.45 -3.22
N GLN A 239 52.68 -30.64 -2.71
CA GLN A 239 51.78 -31.81 -2.68
C GLN A 239 50.42 -31.52 -1.98
N SER A 240 50.36 -30.60 -1.02
CA SER A 240 49.12 -30.25 -0.31
C SER A 240 48.05 -29.59 -1.20
N VAL A 241 48.44 -28.84 -2.25
CA VAL A 241 47.52 -28.18 -3.18
C VAL A 241 46.94 -29.18 -4.19
N ASN A 242 47.75 -30.15 -4.60
CA ASN A 242 47.38 -31.08 -5.66
C ASN A 242 46.68 -32.38 -5.14
N THR A 243 46.74 -32.65 -3.84
CA THR A 243 46.18 -33.89 -3.27
C THR A 243 45.02 -33.66 -2.31
N THR A 244 44.88 -32.45 -1.80
CA THR A 244 43.82 -32.16 -0.80
C THR A 244 42.64 -31.47 -1.46
N TYR A 245 41.45 -32.05 -1.35
CA TYR A 245 40.18 -31.49 -1.81
C TYR A 245 39.71 -30.38 -0.89
N SER A 246 40.45 -29.28 -0.78
CA SER A 246 40.15 -28.13 0.11
C SER A 246 39.26 -27.12 -0.52
N ALA A 247 39.22 -27.02 -1.85
CA ALA A 247 38.38 -26.07 -2.57
C ALA A 247 36.93 -26.55 -2.66
N ILE A 248 35.99 -25.64 -2.57
CA ILE A 248 34.57 -25.91 -2.59
C ILE A 248 33.89 -25.10 -3.70
N ARG A 249 32.95 -25.74 -4.38
CA ARG A 249 31.98 -25.11 -5.27
C ARG A 249 30.59 -25.41 -4.73
N LEU A 250 29.82 -24.33 -4.51
CA LEU A 250 28.40 -24.39 -4.16
C LEU A 250 27.59 -23.95 -5.37
N THR A 251 26.59 -24.74 -5.72
CA THR A 251 25.64 -24.45 -6.78
C THR A 251 24.24 -24.42 -6.16
N HIS A 252 23.59 -23.26 -6.19
CA HIS A 252 22.19 -23.14 -5.80
C HIS A 252 21.32 -23.60 -6.97
N ILE A 253 20.65 -24.74 -6.82
CA ILE A 253 19.93 -25.42 -7.91
C ILE A 253 18.82 -24.55 -8.50
N PRO A 254 17.94 -23.88 -7.70
CA PRO A 254 16.83 -23.10 -8.26
C PRO A 254 17.28 -21.86 -9.05
N SER A 255 18.33 -21.15 -8.60
CA SER A 255 18.81 -19.93 -9.26
C SER A 255 19.94 -20.14 -10.24
N GLY A 256 20.59 -21.31 -10.20
CA GLY A 256 21.78 -21.62 -11.01
C GLY A 256 23.04 -20.85 -10.60
N ILE A 257 23.02 -20.10 -9.50
CA ILE A 257 24.18 -19.34 -9.02
C ILE A 257 25.25 -20.31 -8.53
N VAL A 258 26.48 -20.09 -8.99
CA VAL A 258 27.67 -20.87 -8.62
C VAL A 258 28.66 -19.98 -7.89
N VAL A 259 29.12 -20.43 -6.73
CA VAL A 259 30.17 -19.80 -5.94
C VAL A 259 31.29 -20.80 -5.70
N GLN A 260 32.55 -20.34 -5.81
CA GLN A 260 33.74 -21.15 -5.53
C GLN A 260 34.60 -20.45 -4.50
N CYS A 261 35.13 -21.20 -3.55
CA CYS A 261 36.09 -20.70 -2.56
C CYS A 261 37.24 -21.71 -2.39
N GLN A 262 38.48 -21.19 -2.46
CA GLN A 262 39.71 -21.96 -2.31
C GLN A 262 40.78 -21.22 -1.48
N ASP A 263 40.39 -20.21 -0.73
CA ASP A 263 41.30 -19.26 -0.05
C ASP A 263 42.02 -19.91 1.13
N GLU A 264 41.35 -20.84 1.81
CA GLU A 264 41.82 -21.42 3.04
C GLU A 264 42.26 -22.87 2.83
N LYS A 265 43.18 -23.35 3.66
CA LYS A 265 43.59 -24.75 3.69
C LYS A 265 42.52 -25.71 4.24
N SER A 266 41.54 -25.17 4.96
CA SER A 266 40.45 -25.91 5.58
C SER A 266 39.22 -25.92 4.66
N GLN A 267 38.75 -27.09 4.29
CA GLN A 267 37.52 -27.29 3.52
C GLN A 267 36.30 -26.68 4.25
N LEU A 268 36.24 -26.77 5.59
CA LEU A 268 35.12 -26.22 6.37
C LEU A 268 35.06 -24.70 6.30
N LYS A 269 36.23 -24.03 6.45
CA LYS A 269 36.30 -22.56 6.32
C LYS A 269 35.96 -22.10 4.91
N ASN A 270 36.37 -22.81 3.87
CA ASN A 270 36.00 -22.49 2.49
C ASN A 270 34.51 -22.69 2.26
N PHE A 271 33.89 -23.66 2.92
CA PHE A 271 32.44 -23.88 2.87
C PHE A 271 31.67 -22.69 3.49
N ASP A 272 32.06 -22.27 4.69
CA ASP A 272 31.41 -21.14 5.37
C ASP A 272 31.53 -19.85 4.58
N LYS A 273 32.72 -19.57 4.01
CA LYS A 273 32.95 -18.42 3.13
C LYS A 273 32.09 -18.51 1.85
N ALA A 274 32.06 -19.66 1.19
CA ALA A 274 31.27 -19.86 -0.02
C ALA A 274 29.77 -19.72 0.27
N LEU A 275 29.30 -20.17 1.44
CA LEU A 275 27.90 -20.03 1.85
C LEU A 275 27.52 -18.56 2.10
N ALA A 276 28.40 -17.82 2.77
CA ALA A 276 28.21 -16.39 2.98
C ALA A 276 28.16 -15.60 1.65
N GLU A 277 29.07 -15.93 0.73
CA GLU A 277 29.11 -15.33 -0.62
C GLU A 277 27.85 -15.71 -1.43
N LEU A 278 27.41 -16.95 -1.35
CA LEU A 278 26.18 -17.41 -2.02
C LEU A 278 24.95 -16.65 -1.50
N ARG A 279 24.85 -16.46 -0.19
CA ARG A 279 23.78 -15.66 0.44
C ARG A 279 23.78 -14.22 -0.08
N THR A 280 24.95 -13.60 -0.15
CA THR A 280 25.10 -12.23 -0.67
C THR A 280 24.68 -12.13 -2.13
N ARG A 281 25.05 -13.08 -2.97
CA ARG A 281 24.68 -13.08 -4.40
C ARG A 281 23.18 -13.30 -4.61
N LEU A 282 22.59 -14.20 -3.85
CA LEU A 282 21.13 -14.40 -3.87
C LEU A 282 20.39 -13.15 -3.42
N TYR A 283 20.85 -12.50 -2.34
CA TYR A 283 20.30 -11.22 -1.89
C TYR A 283 20.36 -10.15 -2.98
N ASN A 284 21.53 -9.98 -3.62
CA ASN A 284 21.68 -9.00 -4.68
C ASN A 284 20.77 -9.29 -5.88
N MET A 285 20.60 -10.56 -6.25
CA MET A 285 19.70 -10.97 -7.34
C MET A 285 18.24 -10.62 -7.03
N GLU A 286 17.76 -10.94 -5.82
CA GLU A 286 16.38 -10.60 -5.42
C GLU A 286 16.19 -9.08 -5.28
N TYR A 287 17.20 -8.38 -4.76
CA TYR A 287 17.20 -6.94 -4.68
C TYR A 287 17.16 -6.26 -6.05
N GLU A 288 17.92 -6.76 -7.03
CA GLU A 288 17.86 -6.27 -8.42
C GLU A 288 16.50 -6.51 -9.08
N LYS A 289 15.87 -7.68 -8.86
CA LYS A 289 14.50 -7.94 -9.32
C LYS A 289 13.53 -6.93 -8.73
N TYR A 290 13.60 -6.72 -7.43
CA TYR A 290 12.77 -5.73 -6.73
C TYR A 290 12.97 -4.30 -7.27
N LEU A 291 14.22 -3.86 -7.50
CA LEU A 291 14.52 -2.56 -8.09
C LEU A 291 13.93 -2.43 -9.51
N ASN A 292 14.01 -3.49 -10.31
CA ASN A 292 13.43 -3.50 -11.66
C ASN A 292 11.90 -3.42 -11.62
N GLU A 293 11.24 -4.11 -10.71
CA GLU A 293 9.79 -4.03 -10.50
C GLU A 293 9.36 -2.62 -10.06
N ILE A 294 10.08 -2.01 -9.10
CA ILE A 294 9.84 -0.62 -8.69
C ILE A 294 10.01 0.33 -9.86
N SER A 295 11.08 0.17 -10.64
CA SER A 295 11.35 1.02 -11.79
C SER A 295 10.25 0.90 -12.85
N ALA A 296 9.74 -0.32 -13.09
CA ALA A 296 8.61 -0.55 -13.98
C ALA A 296 7.32 0.09 -13.45
N LYS A 297 6.99 -0.09 -12.16
CA LYS A 297 5.84 0.54 -11.50
C LYS A 297 5.95 2.07 -11.56
N ARG A 298 7.12 2.64 -11.22
CA ARG A 298 7.38 4.08 -11.30
C ARG A 298 7.15 4.60 -12.73
N LYS A 299 7.66 3.91 -13.74
CA LYS A 299 7.49 4.29 -15.15
C LYS A 299 6.02 4.29 -15.57
N THR A 300 5.22 3.36 -15.08
CA THR A 300 3.78 3.31 -15.34
C THR A 300 3.03 4.46 -14.65
N MET A 301 3.37 4.78 -13.40
CA MET A 301 2.71 5.82 -12.61
C MET A 301 2.99 7.24 -13.12
N VAL A 302 4.24 7.50 -13.51
CA VAL A 302 4.71 8.86 -13.84
C VAL A 302 4.60 9.15 -15.33
N SER A 303 4.40 8.11 -16.17
CA SER A 303 4.38 8.25 -17.64
C SER A 303 5.60 9.06 -18.13
N THR A 304 5.40 10.01 -19.04
CA THR A 304 6.47 10.85 -19.62
C THR A 304 6.73 12.14 -18.83
N GLY A 305 6.03 12.39 -17.70
CA GLY A 305 6.07 13.70 -17.00
C GLY A 305 5.46 14.83 -17.83
N ASP A 306 4.76 14.51 -18.89
CA ASP A 306 4.11 15.49 -19.77
C ASP A 306 2.82 16.01 -19.08
N ARG A 307 2.62 17.31 -19.15
CA ARG A 307 1.42 18.00 -18.65
C ARG A 307 0.10 17.53 -19.30
N SER A 308 0.15 16.77 -20.37
CA SER A 308 -1.02 16.14 -21.00
C SER A 308 -1.54 14.93 -20.22
N ALA A 309 -0.64 14.18 -19.58
CA ALA A 309 -0.97 12.99 -18.76
C ALA A 309 -1.36 13.33 -17.32
N LYS A 310 -1.97 14.48 -17.08
CA LYS A 310 -2.33 14.98 -15.77
C LYS A 310 -3.40 14.13 -15.08
N ILE A 311 -3.20 13.84 -13.80
CA ILE A 311 -4.25 13.33 -12.91
C ILE A 311 -5.02 14.46 -12.24
N ARG A 312 -4.32 15.56 -11.87
CA ARG A 312 -4.90 16.69 -11.13
C ARG A 312 -4.40 18.03 -11.66
N THR A 313 -5.29 19.04 -11.63
CA THR A 313 -4.96 20.42 -12.02
C THR A 313 -5.21 21.39 -10.88
N TYR A 314 -4.20 22.18 -10.56
CA TYR A 314 -4.19 23.25 -9.58
C TYR A 314 -4.30 24.58 -10.32
N ASN A 315 -5.48 25.18 -10.33
CA ASN A 315 -5.76 26.42 -11.04
C ASN A 315 -5.81 27.60 -10.06
N TYR A 316 -4.73 28.34 -9.98
CA TYR A 316 -4.61 29.49 -9.06
C TYR A 316 -5.53 30.66 -9.44
N PRO A 317 -5.64 31.10 -10.73
CA PRO A 317 -6.55 32.18 -11.11
C PRO A 317 -8.02 31.91 -10.74
N GLN A 318 -8.44 30.65 -10.75
CA GLN A 318 -9.82 30.25 -10.41
C GLN A 318 -9.96 29.69 -9.00
N SER A 319 -8.85 29.66 -8.22
CA SER A 319 -8.81 29.11 -6.85
C SER A 319 -9.45 27.71 -6.73
N ARG A 320 -9.22 26.83 -7.72
CA ARG A 320 -9.79 25.47 -7.75
C ARG A 320 -8.76 24.40 -8.00
N VAL A 321 -9.05 23.21 -7.46
CA VAL A 321 -8.35 21.95 -7.74
C VAL A 321 -9.32 20.99 -8.41
N THR A 322 -8.93 20.37 -9.52
CA THR A 322 -9.75 19.39 -10.24
C THR A 322 -8.98 18.10 -10.38
N ASP A 323 -9.52 16.99 -9.85
CA ASP A 323 -9.06 15.65 -10.12
C ASP A 323 -9.77 15.10 -11.35
N HIS A 324 -9.00 14.81 -12.40
CA HIS A 324 -9.54 14.41 -13.70
C HIS A 324 -9.94 12.94 -13.78
N ARG A 325 -9.52 12.11 -12.82
CA ARG A 325 -9.87 10.68 -12.79
C ARG A 325 -11.35 10.48 -12.46
N ILE A 326 -11.86 11.32 -11.55
CA ILE A 326 -13.25 11.26 -11.06
C ILE A 326 -14.05 12.51 -11.40
N ASN A 327 -13.45 13.45 -12.16
CA ASN A 327 -14.02 14.77 -12.49
C ASN A 327 -14.50 15.57 -11.26
N TYR A 328 -13.82 15.37 -10.13
CA TYR A 328 -14.13 16.06 -8.89
C TYR A 328 -13.42 17.41 -8.80
N THR A 329 -14.14 18.47 -8.43
CA THR A 329 -13.59 19.83 -8.35
C THR A 329 -13.86 20.44 -6.98
N MET A 330 -12.79 20.90 -6.32
CA MET A 330 -12.84 21.63 -5.05
C MET A 330 -12.49 23.09 -5.27
N TYR A 331 -13.28 23.99 -4.69
CA TYR A 331 -13.11 25.45 -4.79
C TYR A 331 -12.54 26.00 -3.47
N ASN A 332 -11.32 25.70 -3.18
CA ASN A 332 -10.52 26.31 -2.10
C ASN A 332 -9.06 25.88 -2.20
N LEU A 333 -8.41 26.25 -3.29
CA LEU A 333 -7.02 25.91 -3.54
C LEU A 333 -6.07 26.26 -2.37
N PRO A 334 -6.16 27.41 -1.68
CA PRO A 334 -5.25 27.71 -0.57
C PRO A 334 -5.33 26.71 0.57
N VAL A 335 -6.54 26.29 0.96
CA VAL A 335 -6.77 25.32 2.03
C VAL A 335 -6.25 23.94 1.61
N PHE A 336 -6.48 23.56 0.35
CA PHE A 336 -5.94 22.34 -0.23
C PHE A 336 -4.39 22.32 -0.16
N MET A 337 -3.74 23.41 -0.59
CA MET A 337 -2.27 23.55 -0.55
C MET A 337 -1.72 23.66 0.89
N ASP A 338 -2.59 23.90 1.86
CA ASP A 338 -2.28 23.85 3.29
C ASP A 338 -2.45 22.44 3.89
N GLY A 339 -2.64 21.43 3.06
CA GLY A 339 -2.68 20.02 3.44
C GLY A 339 -4.08 19.48 3.73
N ASP A 340 -5.14 20.16 3.33
CA ASP A 340 -6.51 19.64 3.44
C ASP A 340 -6.91 18.90 2.16
N ILE A 341 -6.33 17.73 1.98
CA ILE A 341 -6.51 16.88 0.78
C ILE A 341 -7.40 15.66 1.02
N GLN A 342 -7.84 15.44 2.27
CA GLN A 342 -8.53 14.21 2.66
C GLN A 342 -9.80 13.96 1.84
N GLU A 343 -10.62 14.98 1.64
CA GLU A 343 -11.88 14.86 0.90
C GLU A 343 -11.68 14.27 -0.52
N VAL A 344 -10.66 14.73 -1.23
CA VAL A 344 -10.36 14.22 -2.58
C VAL A 344 -9.86 12.77 -2.53
N LEU A 345 -9.06 12.42 -1.52
CA LEU A 345 -8.60 11.05 -1.32
C LEU A 345 -9.75 10.10 -1.02
N ASP A 346 -10.70 10.51 -0.19
CA ASP A 346 -11.90 9.74 0.14
C ASP A 346 -12.76 9.49 -1.11
N GLN A 347 -12.95 10.51 -1.95
CA GLN A 347 -13.68 10.36 -3.21
C GLN A 347 -12.99 9.41 -4.19
N LEU A 348 -11.66 9.41 -4.24
CA LEU A 348 -10.88 8.48 -5.06
C LEU A 348 -10.99 7.05 -4.53
N GLN A 349 -10.96 6.88 -3.22
CA GLN A 349 -11.14 5.57 -2.58
C GLN A 349 -12.54 5.02 -2.84
N ILE A 350 -13.57 5.85 -2.74
CA ILE A 350 -14.96 5.46 -3.06
C ILE A 350 -15.06 5.02 -4.53
N ALA A 351 -14.45 5.77 -5.44
CA ALA A 351 -14.46 5.43 -6.87
C ALA A 351 -13.75 4.10 -7.15
N GLU A 352 -12.56 3.86 -6.56
CA GLU A 352 -11.85 2.58 -6.68
C GLU A 352 -12.68 1.42 -6.12
N ASN A 353 -13.28 1.60 -4.94
CA ASN A 353 -14.12 0.59 -4.33
C ASN A 353 -15.34 0.25 -5.21
N ALA A 354 -15.97 1.27 -5.83
CA ALA A 354 -17.08 1.06 -6.76
C ALA A 354 -16.65 0.27 -8.03
N GLU A 355 -15.45 0.52 -8.55
CA GLU A 355 -14.90 -0.25 -9.67
C GLU A 355 -14.58 -1.70 -9.27
N ARG A 356 -14.01 -1.91 -8.09
CA ARG A 356 -13.73 -3.25 -7.56
C ARG A 356 -15.00 -4.07 -7.34
N LEU A 357 -16.07 -3.44 -6.84
CA LEU A 357 -17.37 -4.10 -6.69
C LEU A 357 -17.91 -4.57 -8.04
N LYS A 358 -17.88 -3.70 -9.07
CA LYS A 358 -18.33 -4.05 -10.43
C LYS A 358 -17.50 -5.16 -11.08
N ALA A 359 -16.22 -5.27 -10.72
CA ALA A 359 -15.34 -6.32 -11.22
C ALA A 359 -15.53 -7.67 -10.50
N ALA A 360 -16.16 -7.66 -9.31
CA ALA A 360 -16.44 -8.84 -8.49
C ALA A 360 -17.85 -9.43 -8.75
N GLU A 361 -18.75 -8.68 -9.42
CA GLU A 361 -20.03 -9.14 -9.97
C GLU A 361 -19.83 -9.88 -11.30
#